data_6b0afa57dcaf0ad532e7b67029cc280a
#
_entry.id   6b0afa57dcaf0ad532e7b67029cc280a
#
_cell.length_a   1.000
_cell.length_b   1.000
_cell.length_c   1.000
_cell.angle_alpha   90.00
_cell.angle_beta   90.00
_cell.angle_gamma   90.00
#
_symmetry.space_group_name_H-M   'P 1'
#
loop_
_entity.id
_entity.type
_entity.pdbx_description
1 polymer ?
#
loop_
_entity_poly.entity_id
_entity_poly.type
_entity_poly.pdbx_seq_one_letter_code
_entity_poly.pdbx_strand_id
1 'polypeptide(L)'
;PLRTRFCSSLQEKNESFTYNPYRRSIIMGQKVNPIGFRLGVRRNWSARWYANKHDYSKFMEEDNKIRGFLEKKLRFASVPRIVIERASTRTRVTIWTARPGIVIGRKGQELDNLRDTLNRTVGKDVRLEIQEIKKPDLVASLVAENVALQLERRIAFRRAMKKAVQTTMSMGAEGIR
;
A
#
# COMPACT_ATOMS: atom_id res chain seq x y z
N PRO A 1 52.65 -1.12 -39.49
CA PRO A 1 53.06 -0.99 -38.10
C PRO A 1 51.94 -0.46 -37.22
N LEU A 2 51.82 -1.07 -36.10
CA LEU A 2 51.21 -0.61 -34.86
C LEU A 2 49.66 -0.46 -34.88
N ARG A 3 48.96 -1.52 -34.45
CA ARG A 3 48.51 -1.74 -33.07
C ARG A 3 47.62 -0.58 -32.53
N THR A 4 46.34 -0.78 -32.49
CA THR A 4 45.54 -0.47 -31.29
C THR A 4 44.51 -1.58 -31.09
N ARG A 5 44.91 -2.54 -30.25
CA ARG A 5 44.03 -3.35 -29.45
C ARG A 5 43.53 -2.46 -28.32
N PHE A 6 42.43 -2.83 -27.74
CA PHE A 6 41.82 -2.40 -26.50
C PHE A 6 40.61 -1.48 -26.66
N CYS A 7 39.44 -2.08 -26.70
CA CYS A 7 38.43 -1.89 -25.70
C CYS A 7 37.28 -2.89 -25.91
N SER A 8 37.58 -4.14 -25.61
CA SER A 8 36.54 -5.14 -25.36
C SER A 8 36.43 -5.31 -23.85
N SER A 9 35.23 -5.47 -23.36
CA SER A 9 34.91 -5.87 -21.98
C SER A 9 34.64 -4.76 -20.98
N LEU A 10 33.54 -4.06 -21.18
CA LEU A 10 32.67 -3.72 -20.05
C LEU A 10 31.30 -4.35 -20.33
N GLN A 11 31.26 -5.66 -20.25
CA GLN A 11 30.01 -6.35 -19.94
C GLN A 11 29.66 -5.97 -18.50
N GLU A 12 28.83 -4.95 -18.39
CA GLU A 12 28.07 -4.73 -17.17
C GLU A 12 27.32 -6.02 -16.88
N LYS A 13 27.80 -6.75 -15.89
CA LYS A 13 27.05 -7.79 -15.24
C LYS A 13 25.85 -7.12 -14.60
N ASN A 14 24.77 -7.04 -15.34
CA ASN A 14 23.45 -6.93 -14.77
C ASN A 14 23.23 -8.20 -13.94
N GLU A 15 23.71 -8.17 -12.72
CA GLU A 15 23.26 -9.08 -11.69
C GLU A 15 21.79 -8.74 -11.47
N SER A 16 20.94 -9.38 -12.27
CA SER A 16 19.54 -9.50 -11.99
C SER A 16 19.44 -10.05 -10.57
N PHE A 17 19.01 -9.21 -9.66
CA PHE A 17 18.71 -9.58 -8.28
C PHE A 17 17.57 -10.62 -8.35
N THR A 18 17.94 -11.86 -8.64
CA THR A 18 17.01 -12.98 -8.60
C THR A 18 16.67 -13.17 -7.13
N TYR A 19 15.50 -12.69 -6.75
CA TYR A 19 14.90 -13.02 -5.46
C TYR A 19 14.85 -14.55 -5.36
N ASN A 20 15.77 -15.11 -4.61
CA ASN A 20 15.77 -16.54 -4.30
C ASN A 20 14.95 -16.75 -3.02
N PRO A 21 13.67 -17.21 -3.14
CA PRO A 21 12.79 -17.42 -1.99
C PRO A 21 13.30 -18.51 -1.04
N TYR A 22 14.31 -19.29 -1.45
CA TYR A 22 14.87 -20.39 -0.67
C TYR A 22 16.20 -20.04 0.03
N ARG A 23 16.69 -18.82 -0.11
CA ARG A 23 17.85 -18.40 0.70
C ARG A 23 17.37 -18.21 2.14
N ARG A 24 17.33 -19.33 2.86
CA ARG A 24 17.14 -19.32 4.32
C ARG A 24 18.34 -18.59 4.92
N SER A 25 18.21 -17.29 5.12
CA SER A 25 19.00 -16.64 6.12
C SER A 25 18.70 -17.37 7.43
N ILE A 26 19.73 -17.84 8.12
CA ILE A 26 19.61 -18.43 9.45
C ILE A 26 19.22 -17.29 10.39
N ILE A 27 17.96 -16.90 10.32
CA ILE A 27 17.38 -15.93 11.24
C ILE A 27 16.91 -16.74 12.42
N MET A 28 17.61 -16.58 13.53
CA MET A 28 17.20 -17.17 14.81
C MET A 28 15.79 -16.70 15.16
N GLY A 29 14.84 -17.63 15.22
CA GLY A 29 13.46 -17.41 15.54
C GLY A 29 12.57 -17.10 14.33
N GLN A 30 11.77 -18.08 13.92
CA GLN A 30 10.72 -17.89 12.92
C GLN A 30 9.53 -17.17 13.56
N LYS A 31 9.19 -15.99 13.04
CA LYS A 31 8.03 -15.21 13.50
C LYS A 31 6.91 -15.32 12.46
N VAL A 32 5.72 -15.62 12.92
CA VAL A 32 4.52 -15.60 12.08
C VAL A 32 4.17 -14.15 11.73
N ASN A 33 3.70 -13.92 10.49
CA ASN A 33 3.22 -12.61 10.09
C ASN A 33 2.06 -12.18 11.02
N PRO A 34 2.16 -11.02 11.71
CA PRO A 34 1.17 -10.61 12.70
C PRO A 34 -0.22 -10.34 12.10
N ILE A 35 -0.29 -9.95 10.84
CA ILE A 35 -1.56 -9.78 10.13
C ILE A 35 -2.16 -11.15 9.83
N GLY A 36 -1.37 -12.08 9.26
CA GLY A 36 -1.80 -13.44 8.96
C GLY A 36 -2.30 -14.20 10.19
N PHE A 37 -1.62 -14.04 11.32
CA PHE A 37 -2.02 -14.67 12.59
C PHE A 37 -3.39 -14.19 13.10
N ARG A 38 -3.80 -12.95 12.78
CA ARG A 38 -5.05 -12.35 13.26
C ARG A 38 -6.19 -12.39 12.22
N LEU A 39 -5.94 -12.95 11.04
CA LEU A 39 -6.98 -13.11 10.02
C LEU A 39 -8.08 -14.07 10.51
N GLY A 40 -9.32 -13.71 10.25
CA GLY A 40 -10.48 -14.48 10.65
C GLY A 40 -10.93 -14.28 12.09
N VAL A 41 -10.07 -13.77 12.99
CA VAL A 41 -10.42 -13.50 14.40
C VAL A 41 -10.66 -12.00 14.65
N ARG A 42 -9.62 -11.19 14.46
CA ARG A 42 -9.69 -9.73 14.68
C ARG A 42 -9.59 -8.90 13.41
N ARG A 43 -9.05 -9.47 12.33
CA ARG A 43 -8.87 -8.79 11.06
C ARG A 43 -9.53 -9.58 9.94
N ASN A 44 -10.19 -8.86 9.05
CA ASN A 44 -10.71 -9.40 7.80
C ASN A 44 -9.69 -9.23 6.70
N TRP A 45 -9.81 -10.06 5.67
CA TRP A 45 -9.03 -9.97 4.45
C TRP A 45 -9.21 -8.62 3.76
N SER A 46 -8.16 -8.15 3.14
CA SER A 46 -8.21 -6.93 2.31
C SER A 46 -8.63 -7.22 0.87
N ALA A 47 -8.58 -8.48 0.46
CA ALA A 47 -9.15 -8.97 -0.78
C ALA A 47 -10.25 -9.98 -0.41
N ARG A 48 -11.48 -9.75 -0.86
CA ARG A 48 -12.66 -10.57 -0.54
C ARG A 48 -13.28 -11.06 -1.81
N TRP A 49 -12.72 -12.12 -2.36
CA TRP A 49 -13.20 -12.75 -3.57
C TRP A 49 -12.73 -14.20 -3.66
N TYR A 50 -13.43 -14.96 -4.47
CA TYR A 50 -13.08 -16.32 -4.82
C TYR A 50 -12.88 -16.41 -6.33
N ALA A 51 -11.89 -17.18 -6.76
CA ALA A 51 -11.64 -17.45 -8.17
C ALA A 51 -11.18 -18.88 -8.39
N ASN A 52 -11.46 -19.42 -9.58
CA ASN A 52 -10.94 -20.69 -10.02
C ASN A 52 -9.42 -20.60 -10.25
N LYS A 53 -8.74 -21.75 -10.28
CA LYS A 53 -7.28 -21.84 -10.45
C LYS A 53 -6.76 -21.06 -11.68
N HIS A 54 -7.51 -21.05 -12.77
CA HIS A 54 -7.11 -20.36 -14.01
C HIS A 54 -7.25 -18.83 -13.93
N ASP A 55 -8.20 -18.32 -13.19
CA ASP A 55 -8.49 -16.88 -13.10
C ASP A 55 -7.83 -16.22 -11.90
N TYR A 56 -7.36 -17.02 -10.94
CA TYR A 56 -6.75 -16.52 -9.71
C TYR A 56 -5.55 -15.61 -9.97
N SER A 57 -4.64 -16.02 -10.85
CA SER A 57 -3.44 -15.23 -11.20
C SER A 57 -3.79 -13.90 -11.85
N LYS A 58 -4.79 -13.89 -12.73
CA LYS A 58 -5.27 -12.66 -13.40
C LYS A 58 -5.86 -11.68 -12.39
N PHE A 59 -6.71 -12.16 -11.48
CA PHE A 59 -7.33 -11.30 -10.47
C PHE A 59 -6.31 -10.76 -9.47
N MET A 60 -5.30 -11.55 -9.12
CA MET A 60 -4.21 -11.08 -8.26
C MET A 60 -3.39 -9.98 -8.93
N GLU A 61 -3.10 -10.12 -10.22
CA GLU A 61 -2.40 -9.09 -10.99
C GLU A 61 -3.22 -7.80 -11.11
N GLU A 62 -4.53 -7.92 -11.41
CA GLU A 62 -5.45 -6.79 -11.44
C GLU A 62 -5.50 -6.07 -10.08
N ASP A 63 -5.60 -6.81 -8.97
CA ASP A 63 -5.62 -6.24 -7.62
C ASP A 63 -4.32 -5.49 -7.29
N ASN A 64 -3.19 -6.03 -7.68
CA ASN A 64 -1.89 -5.36 -7.49
C ASN A 64 -1.80 -4.06 -8.32
N LYS A 65 -2.31 -4.06 -9.56
CA LYS A 65 -2.38 -2.85 -10.40
C LYS A 65 -3.28 -1.79 -9.76
N ILE A 66 -4.46 -2.18 -9.26
CA ILE A 66 -5.39 -1.28 -8.57
C ILE A 66 -4.73 -0.67 -7.33
N ARG A 67 -4.14 -1.49 -6.45
CA ARG A 67 -3.48 -1.02 -5.23
C ARG A 67 -2.33 -0.08 -5.55
N GLY A 68 -1.41 -0.47 -6.41
CA GLY A 68 -0.26 0.35 -6.76
C GLY A 68 -0.64 1.68 -7.43
N PHE A 69 -1.73 1.71 -8.21
CA PHE A 69 -2.25 2.95 -8.78
C PHE A 69 -2.86 3.86 -7.70
N LEU A 70 -3.71 3.31 -6.83
CA LEU A 70 -4.36 4.08 -5.76
C LEU A 70 -3.35 4.60 -4.73
N GLU A 71 -2.38 3.81 -4.31
CA GLU A 71 -1.33 4.24 -3.39
C GLU A 71 -0.52 5.41 -3.93
N LYS A 72 -0.16 5.37 -5.22
CA LYS A 72 0.57 6.47 -5.88
C LYS A 72 -0.27 7.75 -5.98
N LYS A 73 -1.52 7.63 -6.39
CA LYS A 73 -2.42 8.79 -6.59
C LYS A 73 -2.92 9.39 -5.30
N LEU A 74 -3.20 8.56 -4.29
CA LEU A 74 -3.81 8.97 -3.03
C LEU A 74 -2.81 9.13 -1.88
N ARG A 75 -1.52 9.25 -2.17
CA ARG A 75 -0.47 9.43 -1.14
C ARG A 75 -0.78 10.58 -0.18
N PHE A 76 -1.37 11.68 -0.68
CA PHE A 76 -1.71 12.85 0.16
C PHE A 76 -3.03 12.71 0.92
N ALA A 77 -3.83 11.72 0.59
CA ALA A 77 -5.13 11.49 1.20
C ALA A 77 -5.07 10.62 2.46
N SER A 78 -3.87 10.14 2.83
CA SER A 78 -3.66 9.27 4.01
C SER A 78 -4.59 8.06 4.00
N VAL A 79 -4.35 7.14 3.08
CA VAL A 79 -5.14 5.92 2.85
C VAL A 79 -4.43 4.71 3.48
N PRO A 80 -4.82 4.28 4.69
CA PRO A 80 -4.17 3.15 5.36
C PRO A 80 -4.65 1.78 4.88
N ARG A 81 -5.82 1.71 4.26
CA ARG A 81 -6.43 0.44 3.88
C ARG A 81 -7.27 0.56 2.61
N ILE A 82 -7.08 -0.40 1.71
CA ILE A 82 -7.88 -0.59 0.50
C ILE A 82 -8.44 -2.01 0.55
N VAL A 83 -9.76 -2.14 0.47
CA VAL A 83 -10.48 -3.43 0.43
C VAL A 83 -11.03 -3.62 -0.96
N ILE A 84 -10.76 -4.77 -1.57
CA ILE A 84 -11.24 -5.11 -2.90
C ILE A 84 -12.19 -6.30 -2.79
N GLU A 85 -13.41 -6.10 -3.22
CA GLU A 85 -14.45 -7.13 -3.26
C GLU A 85 -14.84 -7.37 -4.71
N ARG A 86 -14.88 -8.62 -5.13
CA ARG A 86 -15.30 -8.99 -6.48
C ARG A 86 -16.57 -9.81 -6.41
N ALA A 87 -17.61 -9.30 -7.03
CA ALA A 87 -18.77 -10.08 -7.42
C ALA A 87 -18.56 -10.55 -8.87
N SER A 88 -19.40 -11.45 -9.37
CA SER A 88 -19.22 -12.07 -10.69
C SER A 88 -18.95 -11.07 -11.84
N THR A 89 -19.61 -9.91 -11.84
CA THR A 89 -19.52 -8.91 -12.92
C THR A 89 -18.93 -7.56 -12.49
N ARG A 90 -18.90 -7.27 -11.19
CA ARG A 90 -18.54 -5.94 -10.67
C ARG A 90 -17.43 -6.05 -9.64
N THR A 91 -16.46 -5.14 -9.71
CA THR A 91 -15.42 -4.99 -8.71
C THR A 91 -15.73 -3.77 -7.84
N ARG A 92 -15.85 -3.99 -6.54
CA ARG A 92 -16.02 -2.92 -5.55
C ARG A 92 -14.69 -2.67 -4.86
N VAL A 93 -14.25 -1.43 -4.84
CA VAL A 93 -13.03 -1.00 -4.17
C VAL A 93 -13.40 0.00 -3.08
N THR A 94 -13.28 -0.42 -1.83
CA THR A 94 -13.54 0.43 -0.66
C THR A 94 -12.22 1.04 -0.17
N ILE A 95 -12.15 2.36 -0.19
CA ILE A 95 -10.97 3.13 0.21
C ILE A 95 -11.24 3.74 1.58
N TRP A 96 -10.43 3.35 2.56
CA TRP A 96 -10.46 3.95 3.89
C TRP A 96 -9.50 5.13 3.92
N THR A 97 -9.97 6.30 4.30
CA THR A 97 -9.14 7.52 4.30
C THR A 97 -9.42 8.39 5.52
N ALA A 98 -8.39 9.09 5.97
CA ALA A 98 -8.51 10.11 7.02
C ALA A 98 -9.03 11.45 6.47
N ARG A 99 -8.89 11.66 5.15
CA ARG A 99 -9.26 12.92 4.48
C ARG A 99 -10.12 12.69 3.25
N PRO A 100 -11.40 12.31 3.42
CA PRO A 100 -12.29 11.99 2.30
C PRO A 100 -12.45 13.13 1.31
N GLY A 101 -12.43 14.38 1.77
CA GLY A 101 -12.56 15.55 0.90
C GLY A 101 -11.50 15.66 -0.19
N ILE A 102 -10.28 15.19 0.06
CA ILE A 102 -9.19 15.19 -0.94
C ILE A 102 -9.46 14.15 -2.02
N VAL A 103 -10.01 12.99 -1.65
CA VAL A 103 -10.30 11.91 -2.59
C VAL A 103 -11.52 12.22 -3.45
N ILE A 104 -12.53 12.83 -2.86
CA ILE A 104 -13.77 13.21 -3.57
C ILE A 104 -13.51 14.40 -4.50
N GLY A 105 -12.69 15.36 -4.04
CA GLY A 105 -12.38 16.57 -4.78
C GLY A 105 -13.57 17.53 -4.91
N ARG A 106 -13.41 18.57 -5.73
CA ARG A 106 -14.47 19.54 -6.00
C ARG A 106 -15.56 18.88 -6.83
N LYS A 107 -16.80 18.88 -6.32
CA LYS A 107 -18.00 18.33 -6.99
C LYS A 107 -17.88 16.85 -7.42
N GLY A 108 -16.97 16.07 -6.80
CA GLY A 108 -16.79 14.65 -7.14
C GLY A 108 -15.92 14.38 -8.37
N GLN A 109 -15.40 15.39 -9.04
CA GLN A 109 -14.63 15.25 -10.29
C GLN A 109 -13.39 14.35 -10.14
N GLU A 110 -12.68 14.47 -9.02
CA GLU A 110 -11.48 13.65 -8.76
C GLU A 110 -11.84 12.16 -8.63
N LEU A 111 -12.97 11.88 -7.99
CA LEU A 111 -13.48 10.51 -7.84
C LEU A 111 -13.88 9.91 -9.19
N ASP A 112 -14.56 10.67 -10.02
CA ASP A 112 -14.97 10.23 -11.36
C ASP A 112 -13.73 10.00 -12.24
N ASN A 113 -12.75 10.89 -12.21
CA ASN A 113 -11.47 10.72 -12.91
C ASN A 113 -10.71 9.47 -12.46
N LEU A 114 -10.70 9.20 -11.14
CA LEU A 114 -10.10 7.98 -10.58
C LEU A 114 -10.82 6.72 -11.08
N ARG A 115 -12.14 6.75 -11.07
CA ARG A 115 -12.98 5.65 -11.55
C ARG A 115 -12.72 5.36 -13.03
N ASP A 116 -12.71 6.38 -13.88
CA ASP A 116 -12.50 6.23 -15.31
C ASP A 116 -11.10 5.69 -15.62
N THR A 117 -10.08 6.17 -14.89
CA THR A 117 -8.72 5.67 -15.05
C THR A 117 -8.61 4.21 -14.62
N LEU A 118 -9.25 3.82 -13.51
CA LEU A 118 -9.28 2.43 -13.05
C LEU A 118 -10.03 1.53 -14.03
N ASN A 119 -11.18 1.96 -14.55
CA ASN A 119 -11.93 1.22 -15.54
C ASN A 119 -11.11 0.95 -16.79
N ARG A 120 -10.32 1.92 -17.26
CA ARG A 120 -9.39 1.75 -18.39
C ARG A 120 -8.26 0.76 -18.08
N THR A 121 -7.73 0.80 -16.84
CA THR A 121 -6.61 -0.05 -16.44
C THR A 121 -7.01 -1.51 -16.24
N VAL A 122 -8.21 -1.73 -15.71
CA VAL A 122 -8.72 -3.07 -15.35
C VAL A 122 -9.58 -3.67 -16.46
N GLY A 123 -10.16 -2.82 -17.33
CA GLY A 123 -11.08 -3.25 -18.39
C GLY A 123 -12.43 -3.77 -17.89
N LYS A 124 -12.79 -3.45 -16.63
CA LYS A 124 -14.04 -3.87 -15.97
C LYS A 124 -14.67 -2.68 -15.24
N ASP A 125 -15.96 -2.76 -14.98
CA ASP A 125 -16.64 -1.74 -14.18
C ASP A 125 -16.21 -1.81 -12.71
N VAL A 126 -15.51 -0.77 -12.26
CA VAL A 126 -15.00 -0.63 -10.89
C VAL A 126 -15.85 0.41 -10.15
N ARG A 127 -16.48 -0.01 -9.07
CA ARG A 127 -17.20 0.88 -8.16
C ARG A 127 -16.29 1.30 -7.01
N LEU A 128 -16.09 2.61 -6.87
CA LEU A 128 -15.32 3.19 -5.75
C LEU A 128 -16.26 3.56 -4.62
N GLU A 129 -15.93 3.16 -3.41
CA GLU A 129 -16.59 3.57 -2.18
C GLU A 129 -15.54 4.17 -1.23
N ILE A 130 -15.87 5.32 -0.64
CA ILE A 130 -14.99 6.02 0.29
C ILE A 130 -15.57 5.88 1.69
N GLN A 131 -14.71 5.44 2.62
CA GLN A 131 -15.05 5.38 4.04
C GLN A 131 -14.10 6.23 4.87
N GLU A 132 -14.66 7.06 5.73
CA GLU A 132 -13.92 7.93 6.63
C GLU A 132 -13.45 7.19 7.88
N ILE A 133 -12.23 7.50 8.30
CA ILE A 133 -11.66 7.03 9.56
C ILE A 133 -11.85 8.11 10.61
N LYS A 134 -12.70 7.84 11.60
CA LYS A 134 -13.04 8.81 12.66
C LYS A 134 -11.84 9.21 13.54
N LYS A 135 -10.90 8.29 13.81
CA LYS A 135 -9.72 8.53 14.65
C LYS A 135 -8.44 8.12 13.90
N PRO A 136 -7.88 8.98 13.04
CA PRO A 136 -6.70 8.65 12.24
C PRO A 136 -5.44 8.44 13.10
N ASP A 137 -5.32 9.14 14.23
CA ASP A 137 -4.15 9.07 15.11
C ASP A 137 -4.03 7.72 15.88
N LEU A 138 -5.07 6.88 15.86
CA LEU A 138 -5.01 5.52 16.37
C LEU A 138 -4.60 4.49 15.31
N VAL A 139 -4.48 4.89 14.06
CA VAL A 139 -4.10 3.99 12.97
C VAL A 139 -2.60 4.03 12.78
N ALA A 140 -1.91 2.96 13.16
CA ALA A 140 -0.44 2.90 13.19
C ALA A 140 0.24 3.25 11.85
N SER A 141 -0.36 2.87 10.70
CA SER A 141 0.19 3.20 9.38
C SER A 141 0.17 4.71 9.12
N LEU A 142 -0.90 5.42 9.52
CA LEU A 142 -1.00 6.87 9.36
C LEU A 142 -0.06 7.62 10.30
N VAL A 143 0.11 7.13 11.52
CA VAL A 143 1.08 7.69 12.47
C VAL A 143 2.50 7.54 11.93
N ALA A 144 2.84 6.37 11.37
CA ALA A 144 4.15 6.14 10.77
C ALA A 144 4.40 7.05 9.55
N GLU A 145 3.40 7.22 8.67
CA GLU A 145 3.46 8.13 7.53
C GLU A 145 3.68 9.59 7.99
N ASN A 146 3.00 9.99 9.04
CA ASN A 146 3.13 11.34 9.62
C ASN A 146 4.53 11.58 10.19
N VAL A 147 5.12 10.57 10.86
CA VAL A 147 6.51 10.63 11.33
C VAL A 147 7.47 10.71 10.14
N ALA A 148 7.28 9.91 9.10
CA ALA A 148 8.10 9.93 7.90
C ALA A 148 8.10 11.32 7.23
N LEU A 149 6.93 11.94 7.06
CA LEU A 149 6.79 13.29 6.51
C LEU A 149 7.48 14.36 7.37
N GLN A 150 7.48 14.20 8.71
CA GLN A 150 8.21 15.11 9.59
C GLN A 150 9.73 14.96 9.43
N LEU A 151 10.22 13.74 9.25
CA LEU A 151 11.64 13.48 9.00
C LEU A 151 12.09 14.01 7.63
N GLU A 152 11.27 13.86 6.59
CA GLU A 152 11.51 14.46 5.28
C GLU A 152 11.66 15.99 5.37
N ARG A 153 10.89 16.63 6.26
CA ARG A 153 10.98 18.07 6.58
C ARG A 153 12.16 18.42 7.51
N ARG A 154 13.08 17.49 7.75
CA ARG A 154 14.27 17.65 8.59
C ARG A 154 13.97 18.03 10.06
N ILE A 155 12.82 17.65 10.59
CA ILE A 155 12.52 17.78 12.01
C ILE A 155 13.35 16.73 12.77
N ALA A 156 13.93 17.12 13.93
CA ALA A 156 14.70 16.22 14.77
C ALA A 156 13.88 14.99 15.15
N PHE A 157 14.41 13.79 14.87
CA PHE A 157 13.69 12.50 15.03
C PHE A 157 13.15 12.30 16.45
N ARG A 158 13.90 12.70 17.50
CA ARG A 158 13.46 12.63 18.90
C ARG A 158 12.21 13.45 19.15
N ARG A 159 12.11 14.64 18.56
CA ARG A 159 10.96 15.53 18.70
C ARG A 159 9.76 14.97 17.95
N ALA A 160 9.96 14.46 16.73
CA ALA A 160 8.91 13.86 15.92
C ALA A 160 8.28 12.65 16.62
N MET A 161 9.13 11.74 17.12
CA MET A 161 8.66 10.55 17.84
C MET A 161 7.95 10.87 19.13
N LYS A 162 8.51 11.78 19.97
CA LYS A 162 7.88 12.20 21.22
C LYS A 162 6.49 12.80 20.97
N LYS A 163 6.36 13.65 19.94
CA LYS A 163 5.08 14.25 19.56
C LYS A 163 4.08 13.19 19.09
N ALA A 164 4.52 12.24 18.25
CA ALA A 164 3.66 11.15 17.77
C ALA A 164 3.11 10.32 18.95
N VAL A 165 3.98 9.91 19.88
CA VAL A 165 3.59 9.16 21.07
C VAL A 165 2.57 9.96 21.91
N GLN A 166 2.85 11.22 22.18
CA GLN A 166 1.99 12.09 22.98
C GLN A 166 0.60 12.24 22.34
N THR A 167 0.54 12.51 21.02
CA THR A 167 -0.73 12.66 20.30
C THR A 167 -1.53 11.37 20.31
N THR A 168 -0.90 10.22 20.04
CA THR A 168 -1.58 8.92 20.01
C THR A 168 -2.11 8.53 21.39
N MET A 169 -1.34 8.76 22.45
CA MET A 169 -1.78 8.50 23.82
C MET A 169 -2.94 9.41 24.26
N SER A 170 -2.91 10.69 23.86
CA SER A 170 -4.02 11.62 24.18
C SER A 170 -5.32 11.26 23.49
N MET A 171 -5.27 10.56 22.35
CA MET A 171 -6.44 10.07 21.63
C MET A 171 -7.02 8.76 22.20
N GLY A 172 -6.41 8.22 23.27
CA GLY A 172 -6.89 7.06 24.01
C GLY A 172 -6.31 5.72 23.54
N ALA A 173 -5.06 5.74 23.03
CA ALA A 173 -4.34 4.49 22.79
C ALA A 173 -3.93 3.83 24.13
N GLU A 174 -4.01 2.52 24.22
CA GLU A 174 -3.57 1.74 25.39
C GLU A 174 -2.04 1.71 25.53
N GLY A 175 -1.32 1.84 24.42
CA GLY A 175 0.12 1.89 24.36
C GLY A 175 0.64 2.07 22.94
N ILE A 176 1.88 2.57 22.84
CA ILE A 176 2.59 2.75 21.57
C ILE A 176 4.06 2.35 21.73
N ARG A 177 4.59 1.62 20.75
CA ARG A 177 5.97 1.15 20.73
C ARG A 177 6.62 1.40 19.37
#